data_02aae9ca3fd35c13e9dc4b4d02de5056
#
_entry.id   02aae9ca3fd35c13e9dc4b4d02de5056
#
_cell.length_a   1.000
_cell.length_b   1.000
_cell.length_c   1.000
_cell.angle_alpha   90.00
_cell.angle_beta   90.00
_cell.angle_gamma   90.00
#
_symmetry.space_group_name_H-M   'P 1'
#
loop_
_entity.id
_entity.type
_entity.pdbx_description
1 polymer ?
#
loop_
_entity_poly.entity_id
_entity_poly.type
_entity_poly.pdbx_seq_one_letter_code
_entity_poly.pdbx_strand_id
1 'polypeptide(L)'
;MADLSSKATDGRLSFVKYVTDNKRYAEIEYEIEKGKSTVLYTKKGANLVPGTKDYKAGTTFKITDPKMFDIGGMKLAQVKIGSQAGYIPINRIRKPTGGNGTQYEDEIVDAINQFIKEAGGPINIKIKGDNKTYKDILYAIKVDTPIKQRAGVRGDPKADIILCKDNKNPTGPGSIYISHKKEGGPEAFQQYGGLSEQAGAEIYNHPLTQRFLKEVANVIGGKDALPNPVMATFKDQRLANMSIYGPDYGKPFSLQHTQLIGQGKVRFKNIKNGELFEMDFTSHMSLSGDLSHFTGGYLPVFGATFRAGRGFDYGGKRYNGARVAIYPYKLMATRGGLITLSF
;
A
#
# COMPACT_ATOMS: atom_id res chain seq x y z
N MET A 1 -17.79 -19.99 -21.31
CA MET A 1 -17.78 -19.18 -20.07
C MET A 1 -16.75 -18.08 -20.26
N ALA A 2 -17.15 -16.80 -20.13
CA ALA A 2 -16.22 -15.69 -20.22
C ALA A 2 -15.47 -15.57 -18.89
N ASP A 3 -14.16 -15.37 -18.97
CA ASP A 3 -13.31 -15.06 -17.82
C ASP A 3 -13.72 -13.69 -17.25
N LEU A 4 -13.79 -13.56 -15.93
CA LEU A 4 -14.05 -12.29 -15.24
C LEU A 4 -13.02 -11.22 -15.60
N SER A 5 -11.87 -11.61 -16.17
CA SER A 5 -10.80 -10.72 -16.63
C SER A 5 -11.09 -10.04 -17.98
N SER A 6 -11.93 -10.62 -18.83
CA SER A 6 -12.01 -10.24 -20.26
C SER A 6 -12.82 -8.96 -20.54
N LYS A 7 -13.46 -8.33 -19.55
CA LYS A 7 -14.28 -7.11 -19.73
C LYS A 7 -14.17 -6.11 -18.57
N ALA A 8 -12.98 -6.00 -18.00
CA ALA A 8 -12.75 -5.03 -16.94
C ALA A 8 -12.51 -3.62 -17.47
N THR A 9 -13.55 -2.97 -17.96
CA THR A 9 -13.57 -1.50 -18.10
C THR A 9 -13.81 -0.79 -16.76
N ASP A 10 -14.15 -1.54 -15.74
CA ASP A 10 -14.45 -1.11 -14.38
C ASP A 10 -13.40 -1.75 -13.46
N GLY A 11 -12.62 -0.96 -12.73
CA GLY A 11 -11.52 -1.39 -11.86
C GLY A 11 -11.84 -2.50 -10.83
N ARG A 12 -13.11 -2.87 -10.68
CA ARG A 12 -13.57 -3.99 -9.86
C ARG A 12 -13.27 -5.35 -10.47
N LEU A 13 -13.24 -5.46 -11.79
CA LEU A 13 -13.04 -6.71 -12.51
C LEU A 13 -11.55 -6.99 -12.80
N SER A 14 -10.73 -5.95 -12.91
CA SER A 14 -9.27 -6.12 -13.02
C SER A 14 -8.68 -6.83 -11.80
N PHE A 15 -9.33 -6.65 -10.64
CA PHE A 15 -8.95 -7.30 -9.40
C PHE A 15 -9.27 -8.80 -9.37
N VAL A 16 -10.39 -9.21 -9.94
CA VAL A 16 -10.73 -10.63 -10.04
C VAL A 16 -9.74 -11.35 -10.97
N LYS A 17 -9.25 -10.69 -12.03
CA LYS A 17 -8.18 -11.22 -12.89
C LYS A 17 -6.91 -11.52 -12.10
N TYR A 18 -6.46 -10.57 -11.29
CA TYR A 18 -5.30 -10.74 -10.41
C TYR A 18 -5.40 -11.97 -9.52
N VAL A 19 -6.53 -12.12 -8.86
CA VAL A 19 -6.78 -13.21 -7.91
C VAL A 19 -6.83 -14.56 -8.62
N THR A 20 -7.37 -14.60 -9.84
CA THR A 20 -7.45 -15.83 -10.66
C THR A 20 -6.11 -16.31 -11.15
N ASP A 21 -5.30 -15.41 -11.67
CA ASP A 21 -3.97 -15.73 -12.20
C ASP A 21 -3.03 -16.29 -11.12
N ASN A 22 -3.24 -15.88 -9.86
CA ASN A 22 -2.43 -16.32 -8.72
C ASN A 22 -3.07 -17.42 -7.84
N LYS A 23 -4.22 -17.98 -8.23
CA LYS A 23 -4.99 -18.97 -7.43
C LYS A 23 -5.35 -18.50 -6.01
N ARG A 24 -5.35 -17.18 -5.78
CA ARG A 24 -5.61 -16.56 -4.46
C ARG A 24 -7.05 -16.08 -4.27
N TYR A 25 -7.91 -16.20 -5.29
CA TYR A 25 -9.29 -15.73 -5.20
C TYR A 25 -10.07 -16.34 -4.02
N ALA A 26 -9.74 -17.57 -3.62
CA ALA A 26 -10.37 -18.25 -2.48
C ALA A 26 -9.93 -17.70 -1.11
N GLU A 27 -8.83 -16.95 -1.05
CA GLU A 27 -8.27 -16.40 0.18
C GLU A 27 -8.74 -14.97 0.47
N ILE A 28 -9.30 -14.30 -0.55
CA ILE A 28 -9.72 -12.90 -0.45
C ILE A 28 -11.18 -12.82 -0.04
N GLU A 29 -11.47 -12.02 0.97
CA GLU A 29 -12.83 -11.62 1.30
C GLU A 29 -13.26 -10.42 0.46
N TYR A 30 -14.43 -10.54 -0.15
CA TYR A 30 -15.13 -9.48 -0.86
C TYR A 30 -16.30 -9.02 -0.03
N GLU A 31 -16.84 -7.85 -0.34
CA GLU A 31 -18.04 -7.34 0.35
C GLU A 31 -19.10 -6.88 -0.65
N ILE A 32 -20.35 -6.84 -0.19
CA ILE A 32 -21.44 -6.20 -0.92
C ILE A 32 -21.26 -4.69 -0.85
N GLU A 33 -21.34 -4.03 -2.01
CA GLU A 33 -21.07 -2.61 -2.18
C GLU A 33 -21.99 -1.74 -1.33
N LYS A 34 -21.44 -0.66 -0.75
CA LYS A 34 -22.19 0.31 0.06
C LYS A 34 -23.40 0.85 -0.71
N GLY A 35 -24.56 0.87 -0.03
CA GLY A 35 -25.82 1.31 -0.62
C GLY A 35 -26.51 0.26 -1.51
N LYS A 36 -25.96 -0.97 -1.59
CA LYS A 36 -26.57 -2.08 -2.33
C LYS A 36 -26.92 -3.22 -1.39
N SER A 37 -27.82 -4.09 -1.85
CA SER A 37 -28.11 -5.39 -1.25
C SER A 37 -28.25 -6.43 -2.35
N THR A 38 -28.19 -7.70 -2.01
CA THR A 38 -28.41 -8.81 -2.94
C THR A 38 -28.92 -10.04 -2.22
N VAL A 39 -29.56 -10.92 -2.97
CA VAL A 39 -29.84 -12.30 -2.53
C VAL A 39 -28.79 -13.24 -3.14
N LEU A 40 -28.63 -14.39 -2.51
CA LEU A 40 -27.81 -15.46 -3.07
C LEU A 40 -28.69 -16.26 -4.06
N TYR A 41 -28.27 -16.32 -5.31
CA TYR A 41 -28.98 -17.09 -6.33
C TYR A 41 -28.50 -18.53 -6.37
N THR A 42 -29.40 -19.46 -6.59
CA THR A 42 -29.10 -20.88 -6.83
C THR A 42 -29.40 -21.23 -8.27
N LYS A 43 -28.51 -21.94 -8.95
CA LYS A 43 -28.73 -22.43 -10.31
C LYS A 43 -29.58 -23.68 -10.30
N LYS A 44 -30.74 -23.65 -11.01
CA LYS A 44 -31.60 -24.82 -11.26
C LYS A 44 -31.72 -25.00 -12.77
N GLY A 45 -30.96 -25.94 -13.34
CA GLY A 45 -30.87 -26.10 -14.80
C GLY A 45 -30.28 -24.85 -15.47
N ALA A 46 -31.01 -24.25 -16.42
CA ALA A 46 -30.64 -23.00 -17.10
C ALA A 46 -31.10 -21.74 -16.35
N ASN A 47 -31.85 -21.85 -15.26
CA ASN A 47 -32.48 -20.75 -14.56
C ASN A 47 -31.78 -20.43 -13.23
N LEU A 48 -31.91 -19.17 -12.80
CA LEU A 48 -31.53 -18.70 -11.48
C LEU A 48 -32.75 -18.58 -10.57
N VAL A 49 -32.65 -19.16 -9.40
CA VAL A 49 -33.67 -19.02 -8.35
C VAL A 49 -33.11 -18.16 -7.24
N PRO A 50 -33.72 -16.98 -6.95
CA PRO A 50 -33.29 -16.14 -5.85
C PRO A 50 -33.54 -16.81 -4.50
N GLY A 51 -32.59 -16.70 -3.59
CA GLY A 51 -32.80 -17.06 -2.20
C GLY A 51 -33.69 -16.03 -1.48
N THR A 52 -34.17 -16.40 -0.30
CA THR A 52 -35.08 -15.54 0.51
C THR A 52 -34.31 -14.57 1.41
N LYS A 53 -33.04 -14.85 1.69
CA LYS A 53 -32.20 -14.01 2.57
C LYS A 53 -31.59 -12.87 1.80
N ASP A 54 -31.83 -11.63 2.26
CA ASP A 54 -31.22 -10.42 1.73
C ASP A 54 -29.90 -10.12 2.48
N TYR A 55 -28.82 -10.02 1.71
CA TYR A 55 -27.49 -9.68 2.21
C TYR A 55 -27.23 -8.20 1.97
N LYS A 56 -26.99 -7.47 3.05
CA LYS A 56 -26.81 -6.01 3.06
C LYS A 56 -25.37 -5.61 2.71
N ALA A 57 -25.19 -4.33 2.39
CA ALA A 57 -23.88 -3.71 2.23
C ALA A 57 -22.92 -4.06 3.39
N GLY A 58 -21.66 -4.35 3.07
CA GLY A 58 -20.64 -4.78 4.04
C GLY A 58 -20.70 -6.27 4.41
N THR A 59 -21.68 -7.04 3.92
CA THR A 59 -21.65 -8.51 4.07
C THR A 59 -20.44 -9.05 3.30
N THR A 60 -19.56 -9.77 4.00
CA THR A 60 -18.35 -10.36 3.40
C THR A 60 -18.60 -11.76 2.86
N PHE A 61 -17.85 -12.12 1.82
CA PHE A 61 -17.93 -13.42 1.17
C PHE A 61 -16.64 -13.76 0.43
N LYS A 62 -16.49 -15.03 0.06
CA LYS A 62 -15.38 -15.51 -0.79
C LYS A 62 -15.89 -15.89 -2.18
N ILE A 63 -15.11 -15.58 -3.21
CA ILE A 63 -15.35 -16.09 -4.57
C ILE A 63 -14.80 -17.52 -4.62
N THR A 64 -15.62 -18.46 -5.07
CA THR A 64 -15.28 -19.90 -5.12
C THR A 64 -14.89 -20.38 -6.50
N ASP A 65 -15.27 -19.66 -7.55
CA ASP A 65 -14.85 -19.92 -8.93
C ASP A 65 -14.47 -18.59 -9.61
N PRO A 66 -13.27 -18.49 -10.21
CA PRO A 66 -12.82 -17.28 -10.88
C PRO A 66 -13.58 -16.94 -12.16
N LYS A 67 -14.39 -17.84 -12.66
CA LYS A 67 -15.13 -17.65 -13.91
C LYS A 67 -16.35 -16.77 -13.68
N MET A 68 -16.63 -15.92 -14.66
CA MET A 68 -17.88 -15.21 -14.74
C MET A 68 -18.95 -16.11 -15.37
N PHE A 69 -20.09 -16.22 -14.72
CA PHE A 69 -21.24 -16.94 -15.22
C PHE A 69 -22.22 -15.95 -15.83
N ASP A 70 -22.69 -16.21 -17.04
CA ASP A 70 -23.80 -15.48 -17.67
C ASP A 70 -24.99 -16.43 -17.68
N ILE A 71 -25.99 -16.15 -16.86
CA ILE A 71 -27.18 -16.96 -16.69
C ILE A 71 -28.40 -16.03 -16.76
N GLY A 72 -29.22 -16.22 -17.79
CA GLY A 72 -30.40 -15.39 -18.00
C GLY A 72 -30.07 -13.92 -18.24
N GLY A 73 -28.93 -13.60 -18.85
CA GLY A 73 -28.46 -12.24 -19.11
C GLY A 73 -27.84 -11.54 -17.89
N MET A 74 -27.77 -12.22 -16.74
CA MET A 74 -27.11 -11.72 -15.55
C MET A 74 -25.68 -12.21 -15.46
N LYS A 75 -24.73 -11.27 -15.33
CA LYS A 75 -23.32 -11.58 -15.06
C LYS A 75 -23.12 -11.81 -13.56
N LEU A 76 -22.63 -13.00 -13.21
CA LEU A 76 -22.61 -13.52 -11.84
C LEU A 76 -21.23 -14.01 -11.46
N ALA A 77 -20.89 -13.90 -10.18
CA ALA A 77 -19.77 -14.61 -9.57
C ALA A 77 -20.30 -15.72 -8.66
N GLN A 78 -19.64 -16.87 -8.66
CA GLN A 78 -19.91 -17.94 -7.71
C GLN A 78 -19.19 -17.62 -6.39
N VAL A 79 -19.97 -17.60 -5.29
CA VAL A 79 -19.51 -17.13 -4.00
C VAL A 79 -19.92 -18.05 -2.87
N LYS A 80 -19.25 -17.89 -1.73
CA LYS A 80 -19.63 -18.50 -0.45
C LYS A 80 -19.78 -17.42 0.62
N ILE A 81 -20.97 -17.31 1.21
CA ILE A 81 -21.31 -16.41 2.32
C ILE A 81 -21.57 -17.27 3.57
N GLY A 82 -20.64 -17.26 4.52
CA GLY A 82 -20.68 -18.22 5.63
C GLY A 82 -20.62 -19.67 5.12
N SER A 83 -21.62 -20.49 5.45
CA SER A 83 -21.76 -21.87 4.98
C SER A 83 -22.50 -22.01 3.63
N GLN A 84 -23.16 -20.97 3.13
CA GLN A 84 -24.00 -21.02 1.94
C GLN A 84 -23.20 -20.69 0.68
N ALA A 85 -23.30 -21.53 -0.33
CA ALA A 85 -22.72 -21.30 -1.65
C ALA A 85 -23.82 -20.94 -2.68
N GLY A 86 -23.47 -20.07 -3.63
CA GLY A 86 -24.41 -19.66 -4.69
C GLY A 86 -23.79 -18.61 -5.60
N TYR A 87 -24.64 -17.79 -6.22
CA TYR A 87 -24.24 -16.78 -7.18
C TYR A 87 -24.72 -15.40 -6.75
N ILE A 88 -23.92 -14.38 -6.96
CA ILE A 88 -24.34 -12.98 -6.81
C ILE A 88 -23.97 -12.17 -8.06
N PRO A 89 -24.76 -11.13 -8.43
CA PRO A 89 -24.45 -10.25 -9.54
C PRO A 89 -23.12 -9.53 -9.30
N ILE A 90 -22.24 -9.52 -10.31
CA ILE A 90 -20.92 -8.91 -10.19
C ILE A 90 -20.96 -7.39 -9.93
N ASN A 91 -22.03 -6.72 -10.33
CA ASN A 91 -22.25 -5.30 -10.06
C ASN A 91 -22.65 -5.00 -8.58
N ARG A 92 -22.78 -6.04 -7.75
CA ARG A 92 -22.99 -5.91 -6.29
C ARG A 92 -21.72 -6.16 -5.49
N ILE A 93 -20.67 -6.63 -6.16
CA ILE A 93 -19.39 -6.96 -5.52
C ILE A 93 -18.55 -5.71 -5.39
N ARG A 94 -18.10 -5.45 -4.19
CA ARG A 94 -17.03 -4.52 -3.89
C ARG A 94 -15.85 -5.29 -3.30
N LYS A 95 -14.65 -4.95 -3.73
CA LYS A 95 -13.43 -5.35 -3.02
C LYS A 95 -13.52 -4.85 -1.57
N PRO A 96 -13.19 -5.69 -0.56
CA PRO A 96 -13.01 -5.18 0.79
C PRO A 96 -12.00 -4.03 0.74
N THR A 97 -12.37 -2.92 1.30
CA THR A 97 -11.46 -1.79 1.41
C THR A 97 -10.40 -2.07 2.50
N GLY A 98 -9.42 -2.87 2.16
CA GLY A 98 -8.08 -2.53 2.58
C GLY A 98 -7.79 -1.19 1.91
N GLY A 99 -7.37 -0.18 2.65
CA GLY A 99 -7.29 1.19 2.14
C GLY A 99 -6.66 1.26 0.74
N ASN A 100 -6.97 2.30 -0.03
CA ASN A 100 -6.55 2.46 -1.43
C ASN A 100 -5.04 2.20 -1.72
N GLY A 101 -4.18 2.13 -0.69
CA GLY A 101 -2.77 1.74 -0.80
C GLY A 101 -2.57 0.28 -1.18
N THR A 102 -3.39 -0.62 -0.64
CA THR A 102 -3.25 -2.08 -0.83
C THR A 102 -3.38 -2.51 -2.29
N GLN A 103 -4.24 -1.85 -3.06
CA GLN A 103 -4.50 -2.18 -4.47
C GLN A 103 -3.30 -1.84 -5.38
N TYR A 104 -2.66 -0.69 -5.15
CA TYR A 104 -1.52 -0.26 -5.97
C TYR A 104 -0.28 -1.13 -5.76
N GLU A 105 -0.07 -1.60 -4.54
CA GLU A 105 1.03 -2.53 -4.23
C GLU A 105 0.82 -3.87 -4.93
N ASP A 106 -0.43 -4.38 -4.94
CA ASP A 106 -0.79 -5.61 -5.62
C ASP A 106 -0.54 -5.48 -7.15
N GLU A 107 -0.96 -4.37 -7.76
CA GLU A 107 -0.74 -4.09 -9.19
C GLU A 107 0.76 -4.06 -9.56
N ILE A 108 1.61 -3.53 -8.69
CA ILE A 108 3.07 -3.50 -8.92
C ILE A 108 3.69 -4.89 -8.77
N VAL A 109 3.31 -5.64 -7.75
CA VAL A 109 3.76 -7.03 -7.55
C VAL A 109 3.41 -7.88 -8.76
N ASP A 110 2.22 -7.72 -9.31
CA ASP A 110 1.79 -8.45 -10.51
C ASP A 110 2.55 -8.05 -11.75
N ALA A 111 2.72 -6.75 -11.96
CA ALA A 111 3.47 -6.27 -13.11
C ALA A 111 4.91 -6.82 -13.10
N ILE A 112 5.55 -6.88 -11.93
CA ILE A 112 6.89 -7.46 -11.79
C ILE A 112 6.87 -8.96 -12.04
N ASN A 113 5.95 -9.70 -11.45
CA ASN A 113 5.85 -11.15 -11.62
C ASN A 113 5.49 -11.54 -13.06
N GLN A 114 4.62 -10.77 -13.71
CA GLN A 114 4.31 -10.97 -15.12
C GLN A 114 5.54 -10.75 -15.99
N PHE A 115 6.31 -9.67 -15.73
CA PHE A 115 7.54 -9.39 -16.44
C PHE A 115 8.58 -10.53 -16.28
N ILE A 116 8.80 -11.02 -15.05
CA ILE A 116 9.70 -12.16 -14.79
C ILE A 116 9.26 -13.40 -15.57
N LYS A 117 7.96 -13.68 -15.61
CA LYS A 117 7.40 -14.80 -16.36
C LYS A 117 7.61 -14.65 -17.87
N GLU A 118 7.39 -13.46 -18.42
CA GLU A 118 7.60 -13.15 -19.84
C GLU A 118 9.07 -13.21 -20.25
N ALA A 119 9.99 -12.87 -19.33
CA ALA A 119 11.43 -13.03 -19.52
C ALA A 119 11.92 -14.49 -19.45
N GLY A 120 11.03 -15.46 -19.14
CA GLY A 120 11.34 -16.89 -19.13
C GLY A 120 11.92 -17.43 -17.83
N GLY A 121 11.91 -16.67 -16.73
CA GLY A 121 12.42 -17.13 -15.43
C GLY A 121 13.12 -16.02 -14.61
N PRO A 122 14.02 -16.39 -13.70
CA PRO A 122 14.73 -15.42 -12.87
C PRO A 122 15.47 -14.37 -13.72
N ILE A 123 15.36 -13.11 -13.32
CA ILE A 123 15.96 -11.97 -14.03
C ILE A 123 17.08 -11.31 -13.21
N ASN A 124 18.04 -10.72 -13.93
CA ASN A 124 18.99 -9.80 -13.33
C ASN A 124 18.49 -8.38 -13.52
N ILE A 125 18.49 -7.59 -12.46
CA ILE A 125 18.07 -6.19 -12.53
C ILE A 125 19.14 -5.24 -12.03
N LYS A 126 19.12 -4.04 -12.60
CA LYS A 126 19.80 -2.86 -12.11
C LYS A 126 18.72 -1.82 -11.79
N ILE A 127 18.72 -1.30 -10.59
CA ILE A 127 17.83 -0.19 -10.24
C ILE A 127 18.42 1.07 -10.87
N LYS A 128 17.62 1.86 -11.58
CA LYS A 128 18.07 3.09 -12.22
C LYS A 128 18.75 4.01 -11.19
N GLY A 129 19.92 4.52 -11.53
CA GLY A 129 20.75 5.32 -10.61
C GLY A 129 21.62 4.49 -9.63
N ASP A 130 21.40 3.18 -9.50
CA ASP A 130 22.26 2.29 -8.74
C ASP A 130 23.35 1.68 -9.64
N ASN A 131 24.57 1.55 -9.12
CA ASN A 131 25.65 0.87 -9.81
C ASN A 131 25.63 -0.66 -9.60
N LYS A 132 24.81 -1.15 -8.67
CA LYS A 132 24.71 -2.55 -8.29
C LYS A 132 23.80 -3.33 -9.23
N THR A 133 24.23 -4.54 -9.60
CA THR A 133 23.36 -5.55 -10.26
C THR A 133 22.84 -6.53 -9.23
N TYR A 134 21.54 -6.70 -9.23
CA TYR A 134 20.83 -7.69 -8.41
C TYR A 134 20.51 -8.90 -9.28
N LYS A 135 21.14 -10.03 -8.98
CA LYS A 135 21.03 -11.25 -9.79
C LYS A 135 19.92 -12.17 -9.28
N ASP A 136 19.39 -12.96 -10.19
CA ASP A 136 18.50 -14.09 -9.91
C ASP A 136 17.22 -13.69 -9.13
N ILE A 137 16.62 -12.57 -9.49
CA ILE A 137 15.32 -12.17 -8.94
C ILE A 137 14.26 -13.11 -9.50
N LEU A 138 13.66 -13.87 -8.61
CA LEU A 138 12.75 -14.97 -8.94
C LEU A 138 11.28 -14.53 -8.96
N TYR A 139 10.89 -13.62 -8.04
CA TYR A 139 9.53 -13.12 -7.94
C TYR A 139 9.45 -11.89 -7.03
N ALA A 140 8.33 -11.18 -7.10
CA ALA A 140 7.96 -10.12 -6.18
C ALA A 140 6.83 -10.57 -5.25
N ILE A 141 6.85 -10.10 -4.01
CA ILE A 141 5.74 -10.30 -3.06
C ILE A 141 5.40 -9.00 -2.38
N LYS A 142 4.14 -8.88 -1.98
CA LYS A 142 3.69 -7.85 -1.06
C LYS A 142 4.02 -8.22 0.37
N VAL A 143 4.39 -7.24 1.17
CA VAL A 143 4.62 -7.43 2.60
C VAL A 143 3.27 -7.51 3.32
N ASP A 144 2.94 -8.71 3.78
CA ASP A 144 1.72 -9.02 4.53
C ASP A 144 2.02 -9.34 6.01
N THR A 145 0.97 -9.60 6.78
CA THR A 145 1.08 -9.94 8.20
C THR A 145 1.94 -11.18 8.46
N PRO A 146 1.81 -12.31 7.72
CA PRO A 146 2.68 -13.47 7.86
C PRO A 146 4.16 -13.17 7.66
N ILE A 147 4.51 -12.34 6.66
CA ILE A 147 5.90 -11.93 6.40
C ILE A 147 6.44 -11.08 7.55
N LYS A 148 5.65 -10.12 8.03
CA LYS A 148 5.99 -9.29 9.20
C LYS A 148 6.28 -10.14 10.44
N GLN A 149 5.40 -11.08 10.75
CA GLN A 149 5.54 -11.95 11.92
C GLN A 149 6.78 -12.84 11.82
N ARG A 150 7.02 -13.44 10.64
CA ARG A 150 8.21 -14.28 10.41
C ARG A 150 9.50 -13.49 10.55
N ALA A 151 9.51 -12.24 10.13
CA ALA A 151 10.66 -11.34 10.25
C ALA A 151 10.78 -10.69 11.65
N GLY A 152 9.86 -10.95 12.58
CA GLY A 152 9.88 -10.40 13.93
C GLY A 152 9.62 -8.88 13.99
N VAL A 153 9.05 -8.30 12.93
CA VAL A 153 8.81 -6.85 12.86
C VAL A 153 7.56 -6.48 13.67
N ARG A 154 7.75 -5.60 14.64
CA ARG A 154 6.66 -4.99 15.41
C ARG A 154 6.19 -3.71 14.69
N GLY A 155 4.88 -3.49 14.61
CA GLY A 155 4.29 -2.32 13.95
C GLY A 155 4.17 -2.46 12.43
N ASP A 156 4.07 -1.35 11.72
CA ASP A 156 3.96 -1.32 10.26
C ASP A 156 5.36 -1.32 9.63
N PRO A 157 5.64 -2.24 8.69
CA PRO A 157 6.91 -2.26 7.99
C PRO A 157 7.03 -1.03 7.09
N LYS A 158 8.27 -0.65 6.79
CA LYS A 158 8.54 0.41 5.81
C LYS A 158 8.47 -0.13 4.39
N ALA A 159 8.91 -1.37 4.17
CA ALA A 159 8.79 -2.03 2.89
C ALA A 159 7.34 -2.45 2.63
N ASP A 160 6.82 -2.10 1.47
CA ASP A 160 5.52 -2.49 0.95
C ASP A 160 5.65 -3.72 0.04
N ILE A 161 6.81 -3.86 -0.65
CA ILE A 161 7.10 -4.92 -1.63
C ILE A 161 8.53 -5.44 -1.41
N ILE A 162 8.71 -6.75 -1.65
CA ILE A 162 10.03 -7.39 -1.67
C ILE A 162 10.24 -8.07 -3.03
N LEU A 163 11.40 -7.84 -3.65
CA LEU A 163 11.85 -8.69 -4.77
C LEU A 163 12.73 -9.79 -4.20
N CYS A 164 12.38 -11.03 -4.46
CA CYS A 164 12.91 -12.21 -3.78
C CYS A 164 13.76 -13.05 -4.71
N LYS A 165 14.80 -13.67 -4.14
CA LYS A 165 15.67 -14.65 -4.80
C LYS A 165 15.37 -16.08 -4.37
N ASP A 166 14.66 -16.25 -3.24
CA ASP A 166 14.36 -17.56 -2.65
C ASP A 166 12.89 -17.64 -2.24
N ASN A 167 12.20 -18.65 -2.75
CA ASN A 167 10.79 -18.91 -2.44
C ASN A 167 10.54 -19.27 -0.97
N LYS A 168 11.54 -19.87 -0.32
CA LYS A 168 11.42 -20.31 1.09
C LYS A 168 11.76 -19.21 2.08
N ASN A 169 12.62 -18.27 1.66
CA ASN A 169 13.07 -17.16 2.48
C ASN A 169 12.96 -15.81 1.74
N PRO A 170 11.77 -15.23 1.65
CA PRO A 170 11.54 -13.97 0.92
C PRO A 170 12.35 -12.79 1.47
N THR A 171 12.71 -12.82 2.74
CA THR A 171 13.53 -11.79 3.41
C THR A 171 15.01 -12.17 3.50
N GLY A 172 15.43 -13.18 2.75
CA GLY A 172 16.81 -13.69 2.72
C GLY A 172 17.81 -12.71 2.09
N PRO A 173 19.10 -13.07 2.16
CA PRO A 173 20.16 -12.24 1.59
C PRO A 173 19.95 -11.96 0.11
N GLY A 174 20.14 -10.70 -0.29
CA GLY A 174 20.01 -10.25 -1.68
C GLY A 174 18.59 -9.92 -2.11
N SER A 175 17.59 -10.03 -1.22
CA SER A 175 16.26 -9.45 -1.46
C SER A 175 16.31 -7.93 -1.54
N ILE A 176 15.39 -7.34 -2.31
CA ILE A 176 15.28 -5.89 -2.49
C ILE A 176 13.98 -5.42 -1.83
N TYR A 177 14.10 -4.47 -0.93
CA TYR A 177 12.99 -3.91 -0.17
C TYR A 177 12.55 -2.57 -0.76
N ILE A 178 11.29 -2.44 -1.12
CA ILE A 178 10.73 -1.29 -1.81
C ILE A 178 9.59 -0.69 -0.99
N SER A 179 9.65 0.62 -0.71
CA SER A 179 8.46 1.37 -0.30
C SER A 179 7.77 1.91 -1.53
N HIS A 180 6.52 1.53 -1.75
CA HIS A 180 5.75 1.91 -2.94
C HIS A 180 4.73 3.01 -2.63
N LYS A 181 4.60 3.95 -3.56
CA LYS A 181 3.63 5.05 -3.47
C LYS A 181 2.80 5.14 -4.74
N LYS A 182 1.54 5.56 -4.56
CA LYS A 182 0.60 5.74 -5.66
C LYS A 182 1.16 6.71 -6.71
N GLU A 183 0.87 6.41 -7.99
CA GLU A 183 1.18 7.29 -9.12
C GLU A 183 0.59 8.69 -8.94
N GLY A 184 1.34 9.71 -9.33
CA GLY A 184 0.94 11.12 -9.25
C GLY A 184 2.05 12.04 -8.75
N GLY A 185 1.68 13.24 -8.33
CA GLY A 185 2.59 14.21 -7.76
C GLY A 185 2.87 13.98 -6.26
N PRO A 186 3.55 14.92 -5.61
CA PRO A 186 3.88 14.84 -4.17
C PRO A 186 2.65 14.62 -3.28
N GLU A 187 1.50 15.14 -3.65
CA GLU A 187 0.25 14.99 -2.92
C GLU A 187 -0.27 13.54 -2.92
N ALA A 188 0.03 12.76 -3.95
CA ALA A 188 -0.33 11.35 -4.04
C ALA A 188 0.58 10.44 -3.17
N PHE A 189 1.70 10.95 -2.72
CA PHE A 189 2.65 10.24 -1.85
C PHE A 189 2.07 9.94 -0.45
N GLN A 190 1.07 10.68 -0.02
CA GLN A 190 0.39 10.63 1.27
C GLN A 190 1.30 11.05 2.45
N GLN A 191 2.18 10.17 2.92
CA GLN A 191 3.11 10.45 4.02
C GLN A 191 4.40 9.66 3.84
N TYR A 192 5.50 10.15 4.39
CA TYR A 192 6.77 9.43 4.48
C TYR A 192 6.78 8.45 5.64
N GLY A 193 6.40 8.88 6.85
CA GLY A 193 6.37 8.04 8.03
C GLY A 193 5.57 8.66 9.17
N GLY A 194 5.09 7.84 10.11
CA GLY A 194 4.42 8.31 11.32
C GLY A 194 5.40 8.87 12.35
N LEU A 195 4.89 9.68 13.27
CA LEU A 195 5.62 10.22 14.41
C LEU A 195 5.11 9.57 15.69
N SER A 196 5.29 8.26 15.82
CA SER A 196 4.94 7.51 17.03
C SER A 196 6.07 6.55 17.38
N GLU A 197 6.14 6.12 18.61
CA GLU A 197 7.12 5.13 19.05
C GLU A 197 7.04 3.83 18.24
N GLN A 198 5.83 3.43 17.87
CA GLN A 198 5.59 2.25 17.01
C GLN A 198 6.10 2.42 15.58
N ALA A 199 6.14 3.66 15.06
CA ALA A 199 6.70 3.96 13.75
C ALA A 199 8.23 3.97 13.74
N GLY A 200 8.86 4.15 14.92
CA GLY A 200 10.30 4.12 15.12
C GLY A 200 10.69 4.96 16.33
N ALA A 201 11.23 4.31 17.36
CA ALA A 201 11.60 5.00 18.60
C ALA A 201 12.62 6.13 18.37
N GLU A 202 13.59 5.95 17.45
CA GLU A 202 14.59 6.97 17.14
C GLU A 202 13.96 8.20 16.47
N ILE A 203 12.98 8.01 15.56
CA ILE A 203 12.21 9.11 14.94
C ILE A 203 11.35 9.80 16.00
N TYR A 204 10.64 9.03 16.83
CA TYR A 204 9.76 9.59 17.87
C TYR A 204 10.52 10.41 18.91
N ASN A 205 11.64 9.88 19.44
CA ASN A 205 12.44 10.53 20.48
C ASN A 205 13.39 11.62 19.94
N HIS A 206 13.41 11.83 18.61
CA HIS A 206 14.25 12.88 18.03
C HIS A 206 13.85 14.27 18.58
N PRO A 207 14.82 15.15 18.97
CA PRO A 207 14.50 16.43 19.58
C PRO A 207 13.55 17.31 18.75
N LEU A 208 13.74 17.34 17.44
CA LEU A 208 12.85 18.09 16.52
C LEU A 208 11.43 17.50 16.49
N THR A 209 11.30 16.18 16.54
CA THR A 209 10.00 15.51 16.63
C THR A 209 9.30 15.86 17.93
N GLN A 210 9.98 15.74 19.06
CA GLN A 210 9.42 16.08 20.38
C GLN A 210 9.02 17.55 20.46
N ARG A 211 9.82 18.46 19.89
CA ARG A 211 9.47 19.87 19.77
C ARG A 211 8.20 20.07 18.94
N PHE A 212 8.09 19.39 17.78
CA PHE A 212 6.89 19.47 16.95
C PHE A 212 5.64 18.95 17.68
N LEU A 213 5.73 17.78 18.34
CA LEU A 213 4.63 17.22 19.12
C LEU A 213 4.16 18.14 20.24
N LYS A 214 5.10 18.81 20.94
CA LYS A 214 4.81 19.84 21.93
C LYS A 214 3.97 20.98 21.35
N GLU A 215 4.40 21.52 20.21
CA GLU A 215 3.68 22.64 19.57
C GLU A 215 2.30 22.21 19.08
N VAL A 216 2.15 21.00 18.51
CA VAL A 216 0.83 20.47 18.16
C VAL A 216 -0.06 20.32 19.39
N ALA A 217 0.48 19.84 20.52
CA ALA A 217 -0.24 19.74 21.78
C ALA A 217 -0.72 21.11 22.27
N ASN A 218 0.12 22.16 22.15
CA ASN A 218 -0.23 23.55 22.47
C ASN A 218 -1.37 24.07 21.56
N VAL A 219 -1.34 23.77 20.26
CA VAL A 219 -2.41 24.16 19.31
C VAL A 219 -3.75 23.48 19.66
N ILE A 220 -3.71 22.22 20.11
CA ILE A 220 -4.91 21.53 20.61
C ILE A 220 -5.44 22.20 21.87
N GLY A 221 -4.55 22.54 22.83
CA GLY A 221 -4.84 23.43 23.98
C GLY A 221 -6.07 23.03 24.79
N GLY A 222 -6.32 21.77 25.03
CA GLY A 222 -7.49 21.29 25.78
C GLY A 222 -8.78 21.10 24.97
N LYS A 223 -8.74 21.29 23.66
CA LYS A 223 -9.82 20.92 22.74
C LYS A 223 -9.83 19.40 22.52
N ASP A 224 -10.96 18.85 22.09
CA ASP A 224 -11.12 17.41 21.83
C ASP A 224 -10.35 16.93 20.60
N ALA A 225 -9.96 17.86 19.70
CA ALA A 225 -9.26 17.53 18.46
C ALA A 225 -8.44 18.72 17.95
N LEU A 226 -7.55 18.44 16.99
CA LEU A 226 -6.76 19.44 16.30
C LEU A 226 -7.67 20.39 15.48
N PRO A 227 -7.70 21.69 15.79
CA PRO A 227 -8.62 22.63 15.13
C PRO A 227 -8.18 22.99 13.70
N ASN A 228 -6.87 23.06 13.46
CA ASN A 228 -6.27 23.46 12.20
C ASN A 228 -5.07 22.57 11.88
N PRO A 229 -4.75 22.30 10.59
CA PRO A 229 -3.52 21.62 10.22
C PRO A 229 -2.29 22.41 10.71
N VAL A 230 -1.25 21.69 11.13
CA VAL A 230 0.01 22.28 11.58
C VAL A 230 1.15 21.72 10.75
N MET A 231 2.08 22.56 10.30
CA MET A 231 3.27 22.17 9.55
C MET A 231 4.52 22.85 10.14
N ALA A 232 5.64 22.11 10.12
CA ALA A 232 6.95 22.70 10.37
C ALA A 232 7.99 22.09 9.41
N THR A 233 8.89 22.93 8.90
CA THR A 233 10.06 22.47 8.14
C THR A 233 11.17 22.04 9.09
N PHE A 234 12.03 21.14 8.64
CA PHE A 234 13.24 20.75 9.35
C PHE A 234 14.38 20.48 8.36
N LYS A 235 15.63 20.56 8.84
CA LYS A 235 16.83 20.40 7.99
C LYS A 235 17.67 19.17 8.35
N ASP A 236 17.25 18.37 9.30
CA ASP A 236 17.99 17.19 9.74
C ASP A 236 17.89 16.08 8.68
N GLN A 237 19.03 15.82 8.02
CA GLN A 237 19.11 14.81 6.94
C GLN A 237 18.94 13.38 7.47
N ARG A 238 19.42 13.07 8.69
CA ARG A 238 19.28 11.75 9.27
C ARG A 238 17.80 11.45 9.54
N LEU A 239 17.11 12.40 10.16
CA LEU A 239 15.66 12.29 10.41
C LEU A 239 14.87 12.16 9.10
N ALA A 240 15.23 12.93 8.07
CA ALA A 240 14.61 12.81 6.74
C ALA A 240 14.82 11.40 6.14
N ASN A 241 16.05 10.90 6.15
CA ASN A 241 16.35 9.55 5.66
C ASN A 241 15.61 8.46 6.43
N MET A 242 15.61 8.50 7.76
CA MET A 242 14.85 7.54 8.57
C MET A 242 13.35 7.58 8.27
N SER A 243 12.79 8.75 8.06
CA SER A 243 11.38 8.91 7.74
C SER A 243 11.02 8.38 6.36
N ILE A 244 11.89 8.60 5.38
CA ILE A 244 11.69 8.22 3.98
C ILE A 244 12.00 6.74 3.76
N TYR A 245 13.13 6.24 4.24
CA TYR A 245 13.62 4.88 3.94
C TYR A 245 13.39 3.88 5.07
N GLY A 246 13.04 4.34 6.27
CA GLY A 246 12.68 3.51 7.41
C GLY A 246 13.51 3.77 8.67
N PRO A 247 12.96 3.39 9.84
CA PRO A 247 13.57 3.67 11.14
C PRO A 247 14.95 3.00 11.34
N ASP A 248 15.22 1.92 10.59
CA ASP A 248 16.50 1.23 10.61
C ASP A 248 17.50 1.77 9.58
N TYR A 249 17.31 3.00 9.08
CA TYR A 249 18.25 3.65 8.18
C TYR A 249 19.68 3.64 8.76
N GLY A 250 20.65 3.23 7.92
CA GLY A 250 22.05 3.03 8.32
C GLY A 250 22.38 1.61 8.79
N LYS A 251 21.38 0.73 8.97
CA LYS A 251 21.53 -0.71 9.16
C LYS A 251 21.37 -1.45 7.83
N PRO A 252 21.63 -2.76 7.75
CA PRO A 252 21.33 -3.56 6.56
C PRO A 252 19.88 -3.40 6.09
N PHE A 253 19.66 -3.48 4.79
CA PHE A 253 18.33 -3.41 4.22
C PHE A 253 17.41 -4.51 4.75
N SER A 254 16.17 -4.14 5.05
CA SER A 254 15.19 -4.98 5.72
C SER A 254 13.78 -4.46 5.50
N LEU A 255 12.80 -5.08 6.13
CA LEU A 255 11.42 -4.54 6.18
C LEU A 255 11.33 -3.15 6.80
N GLN A 256 12.30 -2.76 7.65
CA GLN A 256 12.37 -1.45 8.31
C GLN A 256 13.42 -0.51 7.71
N HIS A 257 14.13 -0.94 6.67
CA HIS A 257 15.06 -0.12 5.90
C HIS A 257 15.00 -0.50 4.42
N THR A 258 14.28 0.28 3.62
CA THR A 258 14.10 0.03 2.19
C THR A 258 15.27 0.51 1.36
N GLN A 259 15.62 -0.24 0.30
CA GLN A 259 16.65 0.15 -0.67
C GLN A 259 16.22 1.30 -1.54
N LEU A 260 14.92 1.36 -1.83
CA LEU A 260 14.37 2.43 -2.63
C LEU A 260 12.93 2.74 -2.25
N ILE A 261 12.53 3.93 -2.60
CA ILE A 261 11.14 4.33 -2.65
C ILE A 261 10.77 4.55 -4.12
N GLY A 262 9.65 3.96 -4.55
CA GLY A 262 9.16 4.06 -5.92
C GLY A 262 7.72 4.57 -5.95
N GLN A 263 7.42 5.50 -6.85
CA GLN A 263 6.08 6.06 -7.04
C GLN A 263 5.58 5.81 -8.45
N GLY A 264 4.36 5.31 -8.56
CA GLY A 264 3.74 5.01 -9.85
C GLY A 264 3.99 3.57 -10.32
N LYS A 265 3.88 3.34 -11.61
CA LYS A 265 4.04 2.02 -12.23
C LYS A 265 5.51 1.65 -12.35
N VAL A 266 5.82 0.38 -12.17
CA VAL A 266 7.16 -0.15 -12.45
C VAL A 266 7.39 -0.27 -13.95
N ARG A 267 8.62 -0.02 -14.38
CA ARG A 267 9.08 -0.18 -15.77
C ARG A 267 10.37 -0.98 -15.80
N PHE A 268 10.50 -1.82 -16.81
CA PHE A 268 11.72 -2.55 -17.09
C PHE A 268 12.21 -2.20 -18.49
N LYS A 269 13.49 -1.88 -18.61
CA LYS A 269 14.18 -1.65 -19.88
C LYS A 269 15.27 -2.70 -20.05
N ASN A 270 15.25 -3.43 -21.14
CA ASN A 270 16.33 -4.34 -21.48
C ASN A 270 17.59 -3.53 -21.79
N ILE A 271 18.68 -3.76 -21.05
CA ILE A 271 19.96 -3.07 -21.22
C ILE A 271 21.09 -3.99 -21.66
N LYS A 272 20.86 -5.32 -21.66
CA LYS A 272 21.85 -6.28 -22.15
C LYS A 272 21.16 -7.55 -22.69
N ASN A 273 20.67 -7.51 -23.92
CA ASN A 273 20.20 -8.66 -24.70
C ASN A 273 19.38 -9.72 -23.93
N GLY A 274 18.48 -9.27 -23.03
CA GLY A 274 17.66 -10.16 -22.20
C GLY A 274 18.36 -10.69 -20.94
N GLU A 275 19.64 -10.39 -20.72
CA GLU A 275 20.37 -10.84 -19.53
C GLU A 275 20.28 -9.87 -18.33
N LEU A 276 20.05 -8.58 -18.62
CA LEU A 276 20.01 -7.53 -17.58
C LEU A 276 18.96 -6.49 -17.94
N PHE A 277 18.13 -6.13 -16.94
CA PHE A 277 17.06 -5.16 -17.09
C PHE A 277 17.25 -4.00 -16.11
N GLU A 278 17.05 -2.77 -16.58
CA GLU A 278 16.95 -1.60 -15.70
C GLU A 278 15.54 -1.44 -15.20
N MET A 279 15.37 -1.34 -13.88
CA MET A 279 14.09 -1.09 -13.21
C MET A 279 13.96 0.37 -12.82
N ASP A 280 12.84 0.99 -13.15
CA ASP A 280 12.48 2.38 -12.85
C ASP A 280 10.99 2.48 -12.50
N PHE A 281 10.54 3.64 -11.99
CA PHE A 281 9.15 3.97 -11.70
C PHE A 281 8.69 5.20 -12.48
N THR A 282 7.38 5.26 -12.80
CA THR A 282 6.84 6.28 -13.72
C THR A 282 6.84 7.69 -13.19
N SER A 283 6.61 7.90 -11.88
CA SER A 283 6.41 9.23 -11.30
C SER A 283 7.63 9.72 -10.53
N HIS A 284 8.14 8.92 -9.61
CA HIS A 284 9.27 9.30 -8.75
C HIS A 284 9.98 8.04 -8.25
N MET A 285 11.30 8.11 -8.16
CA MET A 285 12.09 7.07 -7.54
C MET A 285 13.31 7.68 -6.85
N SER A 286 13.70 7.14 -5.71
CA SER A 286 14.92 7.51 -5.03
C SER A 286 15.53 6.33 -4.29
N LEU A 287 16.86 6.20 -4.37
CA LEU A 287 17.65 5.21 -3.65
C LEU A 287 17.87 5.64 -2.20
N SER A 288 17.98 4.67 -1.30
CA SER A 288 18.24 4.92 0.12
C SER A 288 19.50 5.78 0.31
N GLY A 289 19.31 6.88 1.03
CA GLY A 289 20.35 7.88 1.29
C GLY A 289 20.42 9.03 0.28
N ASP A 290 19.74 8.89 -0.87
CA ASP A 290 19.67 9.97 -1.86
C ASP A 290 18.47 10.86 -1.62
N LEU A 291 18.68 12.00 -0.99
CA LEU A 291 17.66 13.01 -0.74
C LEU A 291 17.51 14.04 -1.86
N SER A 292 18.31 13.97 -2.93
CA SER A 292 18.32 14.97 -4.02
C SER A 292 16.96 15.08 -4.72
N HIS A 293 16.19 13.99 -4.73
CA HIS A 293 14.85 13.92 -5.32
C HIS A 293 13.73 14.43 -4.39
N PHE A 294 14.05 14.73 -3.12
CA PHE A 294 13.07 15.20 -2.13
C PHE A 294 13.14 16.72 -1.93
N THR A 295 12.94 17.45 -3.02
CA THR A 295 12.94 18.91 -3.08
C THR A 295 11.59 19.46 -3.50
N GLY A 296 11.39 20.78 -3.39
CA GLY A 296 10.14 21.42 -3.80
C GLY A 296 8.92 20.80 -3.12
N GLY A 297 7.96 20.33 -3.89
CA GLY A 297 6.74 19.68 -3.39
C GLY A 297 6.95 18.39 -2.62
N TYR A 298 8.06 17.67 -2.87
CA TYR A 298 8.46 16.46 -2.16
C TYR A 298 9.25 16.70 -0.88
N LEU A 299 9.64 17.94 -0.56
CA LEU A 299 10.39 18.24 0.64
C LEU A 299 9.70 17.63 1.88
N PRO A 300 10.40 16.82 2.71
CA PRO A 300 9.81 16.27 3.93
C PRO A 300 9.59 17.37 4.97
N VAL A 301 8.38 17.41 5.52
CA VAL A 301 7.99 18.34 6.57
C VAL A 301 7.23 17.61 7.67
N PHE A 302 7.34 18.08 8.89
CA PHE A 302 6.40 17.67 9.93
C PHE A 302 5.00 18.15 9.59
N GLY A 303 4.01 17.32 9.86
CA GLY A 303 2.62 17.69 9.70
C GLY A 303 1.70 17.06 10.73
N ALA A 304 0.71 17.82 11.16
CA ALA A 304 -0.42 17.33 11.93
C ALA A 304 -1.72 17.70 11.22
N THR A 305 -2.64 16.73 11.14
CA THR A 305 -3.94 16.92 10.48
C THR A 305 -5.04 16.33 11.34
N PHE A 306 -6.23 16.89 11.29
CA PHE A 306 -7.38 16.28 11.95
C PHE A 306 -7.65 14.88 11.37
N ARG A 307 -7.83 13.90 12.25
CA ARG A 307 -8.29 12.57 11.90
C ARG A 307 -9.02 11.92 13.07
N ALA A 308 -10.31 11.67 12.90
CA ALA A 308 -11.12 10.95 13.87
C ALA A 308 -10.53 9.57 14.17
N GLY A 309 -10.53 9.15 15.43
CA GLY A 309 -10.00 7.87 15.88
C GLY A 309 -8.47 7.74 15.85
N ARG A 310 -7.74 8.84 15.57
CA ARG A 310 -6.27 8.90 15.67
C ARG A 310 -5.87 9.87 16.78
N GLY A 311 -4.65 9.71 17.27
CA GLY A 311 -4.04 10.57 18.27
C GLY A 311 -2.56 10.29 18.39
N PHE A 312 -1.86 11.10 19.18
CA PHE A 312 -0.44 10.94 19.49
C PHE A 312 -0.22 11.13 21.00
N ASP A 313 0.88 10.61 21.48
CA ASP A 313 1.29 10.71 22.89
C ASP A 313 2.42 11.74 22.99
N TYR A 314 2.32 12.65 23.98
CA TYR A 314 3.36 13.61 24.30
C TYR A 314 3.29 13.97 25.79
N GLY A 315 4.44 13.99 26.48
CA GLY A 315 4.53 14.38 27.90
C GLY A 315 3.66 13.51 28.80
N GLY A 316 3.52 12.21 28.52
CA GLY A 316 2.68 11.30 29.29
C GLY A 316 1.17 11.46 29.07
N LYS A 317 0.74 12.33 28.15
CA LYS A 317 -0.66 12.58 27.83
C LYS A 317 -1.00 12.17 26.40
N ARG A 318 -2.19 11.60 26.21
CA ARG A 318 -2.78 11.29 24.90
C ARG A 318 -3.55 12.47 24.35
N TYR A 319 -3.24 12.88 23.10
CA TYR A 319 -3.94 13.90 22.33
C TYR A 319 -4.72 13.26 21.21
N ASN A 320 -6.04 13.33 21.23
CA ASN A 320 -6.93 12.70 20.25
C ASN A 320 -7.22 13.62 19.07
N GLY A 321 -7.88 13.06 18.02
CA GLY A 321 -8.33 13.81 16.85
C GLY A 321 -7.20 14.41 16.02
N ALA A 322 -5.96 13.91 16.13
CA ALA A 322 -4.82 14.38 15.37
C ALA A 322 -4.00 13.20 14.82
N ARG A 323 -3.63 13.25 13.55
CA ARG A 323 -2.61 12.38 12.96
C ARG A 323 -1.35 13.19 12.75
N VAL A 324 -0.26 12.78 13.40
CA VAL A 324 1.07 13.39 13.26
C VAL A 324 1.96 12.49 12.40
N ALA A 325 2.63 13.05 11.40
CA ALA A 325 3.51 12.32 10.49
C ALA A 325 4.48 13.27 9.78
N ILE A 326 5.42 12.71 9.04
CA ILE A 326 6.23 13.45 8.07
C ILE A 326 5.55 13.29 6.70
N TYR A 327 5.28 14.42 6.07
CA TYR A 327 4.54 14.55 4.81
C TYR A 327 5.37 15.24 3.74
N PRO A 328 5.02 15.07 2.44
CA PRO A 328 5.46 15.98 1.40
C PRO A 328 4.96 17.39 1.65
N TYR A 329 5.82 18.38 1.45
CA TYR A 329 5.49 19.80 1.64
C TYR A 329 4.20 20.22 0.91
N LYS A 330 4.07 19.87 -0.39
CA LYS A 330 2.91 20.24 -1.20
C LYS A 330 1.60 19.73 -0.61
N LEU A 331 1.59 18.52 -0.06
CA LEU A 331 0.39 17.95 0.57
C LEU A 331 -0.06 18.74 1.81
N MET A 332 0.89 19.31 2.56
CA MET A 332 0.58 20.13 3.73
C MET A 332 0.25 21.57 3.34
N ALA A 333 1.02 22.16 2.43
CA ALA A 333 0.89 23.56 2.02
C ALA A 333 -0.45 23.88 1.34
N THR A 334 -1.15 22.89 0.78
CA THR A 334 -2.46 23.08 0.14
C THR A 334 -3.65 23.00 1.11
N ARG A 335 -3.40 22.76 2.41
CA ARG A 335 -4.47 22.61 3.39
C ARG A 335 -4.98 23.97 3.88
N GLY A 336 -6.31 24.13 3.90
CA GLY A 336 -6.94 25.35 4.44
C GLY A 336 -6.67 25.51 5.94
N GLY A 337 -6.50 26.75 6.39
CA GLY A 337 -6.27 27.09 7.80
C GLY A 337 -4.91 26.62 8.37
N LEU A 338 -3.92 26.36 7.49
CA LEU A 338 -2.61 25.84 7.89
C LEU A 338 -1.88 26.78 8.85
N ILE A 339 -1.45 26.24 9.98
CA ILE A 339 -0.52 26.88 10.92
C ILE A 339 0.89 26.43 10.57
N THR A 340 1.78 27.36 10.25
CA THR A 340 3.20 27.08 10.01
C THR A 340 4.03 27.43 11.22
N LEU A 341 4.81 26.49 11.71
CA LEU A 341 5.73 26.68 12.82
C LEU A 341 7.15 26.87 12.30
N SER A 342 7.93 27.70 12.99
CA SER A 342 9.37 27.87 12.76
C SER A 342 10.14 27.27 13.94
N PHE A 343 11.14 26.43 13.64
CA PHE A 343 12.00 25.78 14.65
C PHE A 343 13.41 26.34 14.63
#